data_40e2d9a2812a7e13e575598e09803897
#
_entry.id   40e2d9a2812a7e13e575598e09803897
#
_cell.length_a   1.000
_cell.length_b   1.000
_cell.length_c   1.000
_cell.angle_alpha   90.00
_cell.angle_beta   90.00
_cell.angle_gamma   90.00
#
_symmetry.space_group_name_H-M   'P 1'
#
loop_
_entity.id
_entity.type
_entity.pdbx_description
1 polymer ?
#
loop_
_entity_poly.entity_id
_entity_poly.type
_entity_poly.pdbx_seq_one_letter_code
_entity_poly.pdbx_strand_id
1 'polypeptide(L)'
;RDYTLDRHKRVDDYPYGGGAGMLMQAQPVYDAWSAVAERILGAAAEGATGECTRENGEKRRVRTVYVTPQGVPFTQAMAKELAAEEDLVILCGHYEGIDERVLAEIVTDYISIGDYVLTGGELAAMVIVDAVSRMVPGVLSNESSGESESFEGHLLEYPQYSRPEEWNGKKVPPVL
;
A
#
# COMPACT_ATOMS: atom_id res chain seq x y z
N ARG A 1 17.80 -5.05 6.73
CA ARG A 1 18.82 -5.58 7.68
C ARG A 1 19.90 -4.57 8.06
N ASP A 2 19.93 -3.44 7.42
CA ASP A 2 20.92 -2.38 7.70
C ASP A 2 20.60 -1.59 8.99
N TYR A 3 19.36 -1.69 9.45
CA TYR A 3 18.84 -1.04 10.65
C TYR A 3 18.83 -1.92 11.90
N THR A 4 19.45 -3.12 11.88
CA THR A 4 19.60 -3.94 13.09
C THR A 4 20.99 -3.77 13.69
N LEU A 5 21.04 -3.71 15.02
CA LEU A 5 22.29 -3.70 15.80
C LEU A 5 22.84 -5.10 16.06
N ASP A 6 22.11 -6.16 15.66
CA ASP A 6 22.56 -7.55 15.84
C ASP A 6 23.81 -7.84 14.99
N ARG A 7 24.81 -8.46 15.59
CA ARG A 7 26.07 -8.83 14.94
C ARG A 7 25.88 -9.69 13.67
N HIS A 8 24.82 -10.52 13.66
CA HIS A 8 24.49 -11.42 12.56
C HIS A 8 23.42 -10.85 11.64
N LYS A 9 23.07 -9.56 11.80
CA LYS A 9 22.03 -8.86 11.03
C LYS A 9 20.67 -9.55 11.09
N ARG A 10 20.33 -10.14 12.24
CA ARG A 10 19.00 -10.72 12.49
C ARG A 10 17.98 -9.59 12.66
N VAL A 11 16.81 -9.80 12.07
CA VAL A 11 15.67 -8.87 12.12
C VAL A 11 14.39 -9.55 12.58
N ASP A 12 14.50 -10.82 12.94
CA ASP A 12 13.41 -11.73 13.28
C ASP A 12 13.75 -12.55 14.54
N ASP A 13 12.73 -12.99 15.26
CA ASP A 13 12.85 -13.84 16.46
C ASP A 13 11.59 -14.69 16.63
N TYR A 14 11.62 -15.64 17.57
CA TYR A 14 10.48 -16.49 17.89
C TYR A 14 9.34 -15.69 18.53
N PRO A 15 8.07 -15.98 18.17
CA PRO A 15 6.93 -15.30 18.80
C PRO A 15 6.78 -15.69 20.27
N TYR A 16 6.40 -14.76 21.13
CA TYR A 16 5.95 -15.08 22.48
C TYR A 16 4.69 -15.95 22.42
N GLY A 17 4.59 -16.90 23.34
CA GLY A 17 3.49 -17.86 23.39
C GLY A 17 3.73 -19.13 22.57
N GLY A 18 4.85 -19.20 21.84
CA GLY A 18 5.20 -20.36 21.01
C GLY A 18 4.48 -20.33 19.65
N GLY A 19 4.72 -21.34 18.85
CA GLY A 19 4.22 -21.45 17.48
C GLY A 19 5.34 -21.75 16.48
N ALA A 20 4.97 -22.10 15.26
CA ALA A 20 5.91 -22.25 14.17
C ALA A 20 6.21 -20.91 13.53
N GLY A 21 7.41 -20.76 12.97
CA GLY A 21 7.81 -19.55 12.23
C GLY A 21 8.51 -18.51 13.08
N MET A 22 8.78 -17.37 12.47
CA MET A 22 9.51 -16.23 13.02
C MET A 22 8.66 -14.98 12.90
N LEU A 23 8.94 -13.98 13.72
CA LEU A 23 8.28 -12.68 13.72
C LEU A 23 9.33 -11.59 13.52
N MET A 24 9.05 -10.59 12.69
CA MET A 24 9.94 -9.44 12.53
C MET A 24 9.98 -8.63 13.83
N GLN A 25 11.19 -8.33 14.29
CA GLN A 25 11.42 -7.59 15.54
C GLN A 25 11.00 -6.12 15.41
N ALA A 26 10.47 -5.55 16.50
CA ALA A 26 10.01 -4.17 16.53
C ALA A 26 11.10 -3.15 16.20
N GLN A 27 12.27 -3.23 16.86
CA GLN A 27 13.31 -2.21 16.75
C GLN A 27 13.86 -2.04 15.32
N PRO A 28 14.27 -3.10 14.58
CA PRO A 28 14.76 -2.94 13.21
C PRO A 28 13.70 -2.39 12.24
N VAL A 29 12.41 -2.72 12.46
CA VAL A 29 11.31 -2.19 11.65
C VAL A 29 11.11 -0.71 11.95
N TYR A 30 11.09 -0.35 13.23
CA TYR A 30 10.95 1.04 13.68
C TYR A 30 12.08 1.92 13.15
N ASP A 31 13.34 1.51 13.30
CA ASP A 31 14.51 2.28 12.84
C ASP A 31 14.50 2.47 11.32
N ALA A 32 14.09 1.44 10.56
CA ALA A 32 13.95 1.53 9.11
C ALA A 32 12.84 2.51 8.71
N TRP A 33 11.69 2.44 9.37
CA TRP A 33 10.56 3.34 9.15
C TRP A 33 10.93 4.79 9.52
N SER A 34 11.55 5.02 10.68
CA SER A 34 11.99 6.34 11.14
C SER A 34 12.92 7.01 10.13
N ALA A 35 13.89 6.26 9.59
CA ALA A 35 14.80 6.79 8.58
C ALA A 35 14.11 7.20 7.27
N VAL A 36 12.98 6.53 6.92
CA VAL A 36 12.15 6.93 5.78
C VAL A 36 11.31 8.15 6.14
N ALA A 37 10.66 8.15 7.31
CA ALA A 37 9.85 9.25 7.79
C ALA A 37 10.65 10.56 7.89
N GLU A 38 11.87 10.52 8.42
CA GLU A 38 12.78 11.66 8.46
C GLU A 38 13.12 12.21 7.07
N ARG A 39 13.27 11.36 6.06
CA ARG A 39 13.49 11.82 4.67
C ARG A 39 12.27 12.49 4.07
N ILE A 40 11.07 12.03 4.41
CA ILE A 40 9.79 12.58 3.94
C ILE A 40 9.51 13.93 4.63
N LEU A 41 9.65 13.98 5.94
CA LEU A 41 9.29 15.14 6.75
C LEU A 41 10.41 16.19 6.85
N GLY A 42 11.65 15.81 6.51
CA GLY A 42 12.84 16.67 6.65
C GLY A 42 13.21 16.92 8.11
N ALA A 43 14.01 17.96 8.34
CA ALA A 43 14.49 18.35 9.68
C ALA A 43 13.37 18.84 10.63
N ALA A 44 12.13 18.95 10.15
CA ALA A 44 10.96 19.33 10.94
C ALA A 44 10.25 18.14 11.62
N ALA A 45 10.77 16.90 11.44
CA ALA A 45 10.23 15.73 12.12
C ALA A 45 10.35 15.88 13.64
N GLU A 46 9.23 15.98 14.33
CA GLU A 46 9.17 16.01 15.79
C GLU A 46 9.22 14.57 16.32
N GLY A 47 10.44 14.09 16.60
CA GLY A 47 10.64 12.82 17.28
C GLY A 47 10.18 11.58 16.50
N ALA A 48 9.97 10.50 17.27
CA ALA A 48 9.69 9.15 16.78
C ALA A 48 8.27 8.94 16.21
N THR A 49 7.41 9.94 16.16
CA THR A 49 5.98 9.78 15.81
C THR A 49 5.67 9.88 14.31
N GLY A 50 6.66 10.24 13.47
CA GLY A 50 6.42 10.48 12.04
C GLY A 50 5.47 11.65 11.80
N GLU A 51 5.42 12.60 12.72
CA GLU A 51 4.63 13.82 12.62
C GLU A 51 5.54 15.05 12.48
N CYS A 52 5.09 16.05 11.78
CA CYS A 52 5.69 17.37 11.78
C CYS A 52 4.60 18.44 11.77
N THR A 53 4.95 19.64 12.21
CA THR A 53 4.07 20.80 12.08
C THR A 53 4.63 21.68 10.96
N ARG A 54 3.84 21.90 9.91
CA ARG A 54 4.19 22.81 8.80
C ARG A 54 4.24 24.26 9.27
N GLU A 55 4.90 25.13 8.51
CA GLU A 55 4.98 26.58 8.80
C GLU A 55 3.59 27.24 8.94
N ASN A 56 2.58 26.70 8.27
CA ASN A 56 1.19 27.14 8.39
C ASN A 56 0.46 26.65 9.65
N GLY A 57 1.14 25.88 10.54
CA GLY A 57 0.57 25.32 11.77
C GLY A 57 -0.19 24.00 11.57
N GLU A 58 -0.23 23.48 10.36
CA GLU A 58 -0.89 22.21 10.04
C GLU A 58 -0.01 21.02 10.42
N LYS A 59 -0.58 20.04 11.13
CA LYS A 59 0.10 18.79 11.46
C LYS A 59 0.09 17.85 10.25
N ARG A 60 1.25 17.32 9.91
CA ARG A 60 1.44 16.30 8.90
C ARG A 60 1.97 15.02 9.56
N ARG A 61 1.34 13.90 9.26
CA ARG A 61 1.80 12.56 9.63
C ARG A 61 2.13 11.77 8.38
N VAL A 62 3.18 10.97 8.41
CA VAL A 62 3.50 10.04 7.31
C VAL A 62 2.43 8.96 7.26
N ARG A 63 1.71 8.88 6.13
CA ARG A 63 0.72 7.82 5.92
C ARG A 63 1.45 6.50 5.67
N THR A 64 1.21 5.53 6.56
CA THR A 64 1.90 4.22 6.55
C THR A 64 0.88 3.10 6.42
N VAL A 65 0.86 2.45 5.27
CA VAL A 65 0.00 1.32 4.97
C VAL A 65 0.74 0.03 5.27
N TYR A 66 0.19 -0.81 6.15
CA TYR A 66 0.64 -2.18 6.35
C TYR A 66 -0.22 -3.14 5.53
N VAL A 67 0.41 -3.88 4.63
CA VAL A 67 -0.28 -4.88 3.80
C VAL A 67 -0.36 -6.21 4.55
N THR A 68 -1.58 -6.63 4.86
CA THR A 68 -1.86 -7.81 5.70
C THR A 68 -3.20 -8.43 5.37
N PRO A 69 -3.37 -9.78 5.45
CA PRO A 69 -4.68 -10.41 5.29
C PRO A 69 -5.73 -9.95 6.30
N GLN A 70 -5.32 -9.41 7.45
CA GLN A 70 -6.21 -8.91 8.51
C GLN A 70 -6.72 -7.49 8.25
N GLY A 71 -6.22 -6.82 7.20
CA GLY A 71 -6.61 -5.46 6.85
C GLY A 71 -7.99 -5.36 6.22
N VAL A 72 -8.48 -4.13 6.07
CA VAL A 72 -9.69 -3.88 5.30
C VAL A 72 -9.48 -4.16 3.82
N PRO A 73 -10.46 -4.68 3.08
CA PRO A 73 -10.33 -4.94 1.66
C PRO A 73 -10.01 -3.67 0.86
N PHE A 74 -8.96 -3.73 0.03
CA PHE A 74 -8.57 -2.63 -0.84
C PHE A 74 -9.63 -2.38 -1.91
N THR A 75 -10.00 -1.11 -2.12
CA THR A 75 -11.03 -0.68 -3.06
C THR A 75 -10.55 0.49 -3.93
N GLN A 76 -11.27 0.74 -5.04
CA GLN A 76 -11.01 1.91 -5.90
C GLN A 76 -11.15 3.24 -5.14
N ALA A 77 -12.07 3.32 -4.18
CA ALA A 77 -12.22 4.49 -3.33
C ALA A 77 -10.98 4.74 -2.48
N MET A 78 -10.41 3.68 -1.89
CA MET A 78 -9.14 3.76 -1.15
C MET A 78 -7.97 4.15 -2.06
N ALA A 79 -7.92 3.63 -3.29
CA ALA A 79 -6.89 4.02 -4.25
C ALA A 79 -6.92 5.54 -4.54
N LYS A 80 -8.12 6.12 -4.72
CA LYS A 80 -8.30 7.56 -4.89
C LYS A 80 -7.88 8.35 -3.66
N GLU A 81 -8.22 7.88 -2.47
CA GLU A 81 -7.83 8.50 -1.21
C GLU A 81 -6.31 8.51 -1.03
N LEU A 82 -5.66 7.36 -1.24
CA LEU A 82 -4.21 7.24 -1.13
C LEU A 82 -3.46 8.05 -2.21
N ALA A 83 -4.03 8.21 -3.40
CA ALA A 83 -3.45 9.02 -4.48
C ALA A 83 -3.45 10.54 -4.18
N ALA A 84 -4.23 10.99 -3.21
CA ALA A 84 -4.23 12.38 -2.76
C ALA A 84 -3.10 12.69 -1.78
N GLU A 85 -2.40 11.69 -1.26
CA GLU A 85 -1.26 11.87 -0.36
C GLU A 85 -0.02 12.34 -1.13
N GLU A 86 0.77 13.21 -0.53
CA GLU A 86 2.07 13.63 -1.08
C GLU A 86 3.11 12.52 -1.02
N ASP A 87 3.08 11.74 0.08
CA ASP A 87 3.98 10.62 0.33
C ASP A 87 3.22 9.46 0.96
N LEU A 88 3.57 8.25 0.57
CA LEU A 88 2.99 7.02 1.06
C LEU A 88 4.09 6.01 1.39
N VAL A 89 4.11 5.53 2.62
CA VAL A 89 4.97 4.42 3.05
C VAL A 89 4.15 3.14 3.03
N ILE A 90 4.64 2.12 2.33
CA ILE A 90 4.01 0.79 2.34
C ILE A 90 4.94 -0.18 3.07
N LEU A 91 4.45 -0.70 4.20
CA LEU A 91 5.14 -1.67 5.03
C LEU A 91 4.79 -3.08 4.57
N CYS A 92 5.81 -3.81 4.10
CA CYS A 92 5.69 -5.19 3.64
C CYS A 92 6.25 -6.13 4.70
N GLY A 93 5.39 -6.92 5.33
CA GLY A 93 5.78 -7.92 6.31
C GLY A 93 6.29 -9.20 5.66
N HIS A 94 7.13 -9.92 6.39
CA HIS A 94 7.61 -11.26 6.09
C HIS A 94 7.35 -12.21 7.25
N TYR A 95 7.62 -13.50 7.04
CA TYR A 95 7.45 -14.55 8.04
C TYR A 95 5.99 -14.66 8.52
N GLU A 96 5.79 -14.77 9.85
CA GLU A 96 4.45 -14.81 10.46
C GLU A 96 3.88 -13.39 10.72
N GLY A 97 4.65 -12.35 10.39
CA GLY A 97 4.24 -10.95 10.53
C GLY A 97 5.29 -10.08 11.24
N ILE A 98 4.84 -8.98 11.79
CA ILE A 98 5.63 -7.95 12.45
C ILE A 98 5.14 -7.81 13.88
N ASP A 99 6.03 -7.50 14.82
CA ASP A 99 5.70 -7.25 16.22
C ASP A 99 4.62 -6.15 16.33
N GLU A 100 3.50 -6.48 16.98
CA GLU A 100 2.32 -5.60 17.09
C GLU A 100 2.62 -4.25 17.76
N ARG A 101 3.64 -4.19 18.62
CA ARG A 101 4.01 -2.95 19.33
C ARG A 101 4.49 -1.88 18.35
N VAL A 102 5.29 -2.25 17.35
CA VAL A 102 5.74 -1.31 16.33
C VAL A 102 4.63 -0.98 15.34
N LEU A 103 3.78 -1.97 14.98
CA LEU A 103 2.63 -1.71 14.11
C LEU A 103 1.69 -0.67 14.73
N ALA A 104 1.36 -0.81 16.03
CA ALA A 104 0.52 0.15 16.76
C ALA A 104 1.10 1.58 16.80
N GLU A 105 2.43 1.71 16.72
CA GLU A 105 3.11 3.00 16.76
C GLU A 105 3.14 3.70 15.39
N ILE A 106 3.43 2.95 14.31
CA ILE A 106 3.77 3.56 13.01
C ILE A 106 2.69 3.42 11.94
N VAL A 107 1.78 2.42 12.04
CA VAL A 107 0.81 2.13 10.98
C VAL A 107 -0.42 3.04 11.11
N THR A 108 -0.85 3.58 9.99
CA THR A 108 -2.11 4.35 9.89
C THR A 108 -3.23 3.51 9.28
N ASP A 109 -2.91 2.62 8.36
CA ASP A 109 -3.87 1.84 7.59
C ASP A 109 -3.43 0.38 7.47
N TYR A 110 -4.35 -0.54 7.74
CA TYR A 110 -4.20 -1.98 7.53
C TYR A 110 -5.01 -2.37 6.31
N ILE A 111 -4.36 -2.84 5.23
CA ILE A 111 -5.01 -3.11 3.95
C ILE A 111 -4.77 -4.55 3.51
N SER A 112 -5.85 -5.22 3.08
CA SER A 112 -5.84 -6.55 2.44
C SER A 112 -6.19 -6.44 0.96
N ILE A 113 -5.51 -7.20 0.12
CA ILE A 113 -5.87 -7.32 -1.31
C ILE A 113 -6.77 -8.54 -1.60
N GLY A 114 -7.18 -9.29 -0.59
CA GLY A 114 -8.07 -10.44 -0.72
C GLY A 114 -7.83 -11.52 0.34
N ASP A 115 -8.72 -12.48 0.39
CA ASP A 115 -8.76 -13.56 1.38
C ASP A 115 -7.82 -14.73 1.00
N TYR A 116 -6.52 -14.42 0.92
CA TYR A 116 -5.46 -15.40 0.67
C TYR A 116 -4.13 -14.92 1.26
N VAL A 117 -3.22 -15.86 1.48
CA VAL A 117 -1.91 -15.59 2.08
C VAL A 117 -0.82 -15.64 1.03
N LEU A 118 0.05 -14.64 1.03
CA LEU A 118 1.26 -14.55 0.21
C LEU A 118 2.51 -14.81 1.06
N THR A 119 3.64 -15.05 0.42
CA THR A 119 4.93 -15.26 1.10
C THR A 119 5.52 -13.98 1.71
N GLY A 120 5.03 -12.82 1.30
CA GLY A 120 5.43 -11.50 1.79
C GLY A 120 4.50 -10.42 1.25
N GLY A 121 4.66 -9.19 1.74
CA GLY A 121 3.79 -8.06 1.40
C GLY A 121 4.07 -7.39 0.06
N GLU A 122 5.17 -7.73 -0.62
CA GLU A 122 5.64 -7.00 -1.80
C GLU A 122 4.68 -7.06 -2.98
N LEU A 123 4.09 -8.24 -3.25
CA LEU A 123 3.12 -8.37 -4.34
C LEU A 123 1.84 -7.58 -4.05
N ALA A 124 1.38 -7.59 -2.80
CA ALA A 124 0.26 -6.77 -2.38
C ALA A 124 0.56 -5.27 -2.53
N ALA A 125 1.77 -4.85 -2.13
CA ALA A 125 2.23 -3.48 -2.33
C ALA A 125 2.25 -3.08 -3.80
N MET A 126 2.70 -3.96 -4.70
CA MET A 126 2.71 -3.70 -6.15
C MET A 126 1.29 -3.50 -6.70
N VAL A 127 0.31 -4.29 -6.26
CA VAL A 127 -1.11 -4.12 -6.64
C VAL A 127 -1.63 -2.76 -6.19
N ILE A 128 -1.35 -2.37 -4.94
CA ILE A 128 -1.78 -1.07 -4.40
C ILE A 128 -1.10 0.07 -5.16
N VAL A 129 0.22 -0.01 -5.37
CA VAL A 129 0.98 1.02 -6.10
C VAL A 129 0.46 1.20 -7.52
N ASP A 130 0.19 0.11 -8.25
CA ASP A 130 -0.37 0.20 -9.60
C ASP A 130 -1.73 0.92 -9.59
N ALA A 131 -2.66 0.46 -8.75
CA ALA A 131 -3.99 1.05 -8.66
C ALA A 131 -3.98 2.53 -8.20
N VAL A 132 -3.14 2.87 -7.22
CA VAL A 132 -2.98 4.26 -6.74
C VAL A 132 -2.35 5.15 -7.81
N SER A 133 -1.30 4.67 -8.48
CA SER A 133 -0.60 5.43 -9.53
C SER A 133 -1.53 5.81 -10.69
N ARG A 134 -2.47 4.94 -11.05
CA ARG A 134 -3.48 5.23 -12.09
C ARG A 134 -4.40 6.40 -11.73
N MET A 135 -4.56 6.71 -10.44
CA MET A 135 -5.37 7.84 -9.95
C MET A 135 -4.57 9.15 -9.88
N VAL A 136 -3.25 9.10 -10.04
CA VAL A 136 -2.41 10.30 -10.03
C VAL A 136 -2.49 11.01 -11.39
N PRO A 137 -2.80 12.33 -11.44
CA PRO A 137 -2.87 13.07 -12.70
C PRO A 137 -1.59 12.96 -13.54
N GLY A 138 -1.73 12.77 -14.85
CA GLY A 138 -0.62 12.68 -15.79
C GLY A 138 0.09 11.32 -15.85
N VAL A 139 -0.31 10.32 -15.06
CA VAL A 139 0.23 8.95 -15.15
C VAL A 139 -0.38 8.20 -16.34
N LEU A 140 -1.69 8.33 -16.56
CA LEU A 140 -2.36 7.78 -17.73
C LEU A 140 -2.32 8.78 -18.89
N SER A 141 -2.10 8.28 -20.11
CA SER A 141 -2.04 9.11 -21.34
C SER A 141 -3.37 9.77 -21.70
N ASN A 142 -4.48 9.26 -21.18
CA ASN A 142 -5.82 9.81 -21.36
C ASN A 142 -6.47 10.00 -19.99
N GLU A 143 -6.62 11.24 -19.56
CA GLU A 143 -7.21 11.59 -18.26
C GLU A 143 -8.66 11.12 -18.12
N SER A 144 -9.41 11.03 -19.24
CA SER A 144 -10.78 10.51 -19.24
C SER A 144 -10.87 8.99 -19.07
N SER A 145 -9.76 8.25 -19.20
CA SER A 145 -9.77 6.79 -19.00
C SER A 145 -10.13 6.38 -17.58
N GLY A 146 -9.81 7.22 -16.58
CA GLY A 146 -10.15 6.95 -15.18
C GLY A 146 -11.62 7.26 -14.80
N GLU A 147 -12.33 8.05 -15.63
CA GLU A 147 -13.69 8.49 -15.31
C GLU A 147 -14.78 7.49 -15.73
N SER A 148 -14.48 6.56 -16.65
CA SER A 148 -15.40 5.55 -17.17
C SER A 148 -14.99 4.10 -16.87
N GLU A 149 -14.00 3.89 -16.03
CA GLU A 149 -13.53 2.55 -15.66
C GLU A 149 -14.48 1.82 -14.70
N SER A 150 -14.31 0.49 -14.64
CA SER A 150 -15.02 -0.35 -13.67
C SER A 150 -14.89 0.17 -12.25
N PHE A 151 -15.97 0.06 -11.48
CA PHE A 151 -16.15 0.57 -10.10
C PHE A 151 -16.35 2.09 -9.98
N GLU A 152 -16.31 2.86 -11.06
CA GLU A 152 -16.82 4.23 -11.06
C GLU A 152 -18.35 4.20 -11.05
N GLY A 153 -18.97 4.91 -10.10
CA GLY A 153 -20.41 4.87 -9.92
C GLY A 153 -20.99 3.49 -9.56
N HIS A 154 -20.17 2.56 -9.02
CA HIS A 154 -20.53 1.18 -8.66
C HIS A 154 -20.92 0.28 -9.85
N LEU A 155 -20.53 0.63 -11.05
CA LEU A 155 -20.79 -0.16 -12.25
C LEU A 155 -19.49 -0.77 -12.78
N LEU A 156 -19.66 -1.86 -13.53
CA LEU A 156 -18.58 -2.43 -14.33
C LEU A 156 -18.69 -1.86 -15.76
N GLU A 157 -17.55 -1.77 -16.45
CA GLU A 157 -17.54 -1.44 -17.87
C GLU A 157 -18.37 -2.44 -18.68
N TYR A 158 -18.95 -1.93 -19.76
CA TYR A 158 -19.64 -2.79 -20.73
C TYR A 158 -18.64 -3.66 -21.52
N PRO A 159 -19.10 -4.77 -22.14
CA PRO A 159 -18.25 -5.61 -22.98
C PRO A 159 -17.64 -4.83 -24.13
N GLN A 160 -16.32 -4.89 -24.28
CA GLN A 160 -15.55 -4.18 -25.29
C GLN A 160 -15.39 -5.01 -26.56
N TYR A 161 -15.48 -4.37 -27.72
CA TYR A 161 -15.29 -4.98 -29.02
C TYR A 161 -14.30 -4.18 -29.86
N SER A 162 -13.39 -4.89 -30.55
CA SER A 162 -12.42 -4.30 -31.47
C SER A 162 -12.75 -4.65 -32.93
N ARG A 163 -12.10 -4.00 -33.86
CA ARG A 163 -12.16 -4.37 -35.32
C ARG A 163 -11.44 -5.69 -35.57
N PRO A 164 -11.88 -6.49 -36.53
CA PRO A 164 -12.97 -6.25 -37.50
C PRO A 164 -14.36 -6.45 -36.86
N GLU A 165 -15.43 -5.94 -37.53
CA GLU A 165 -16.82 -6.07 -37.11
C GLU A 165 -17.29 -7.53 -36.98
N GLU A 166 -16.74 -8.42 -37.77
CA GLU A 166 -17.00 -9.87 -37.69
C GLU A 166 -15.68 -10.62 -37.52
N TRP A 167 -15.63 -11.44 -36.46
CA TRP A 167 -14.52 -12.36 -36.18
C TRP A 167 -15.01 -13.77 -35.98
N ASN A 168 -14.55 -14.73 -36.78
CA ASN A 168 -14.92 -16.15 -36.68
C ASN A 168 -16.43 -16.40 -36.67
N GLY A 169 -17.19 -15.69 -37.53
CA GLY A 169 -18.64 -15.77 -37.63
C GLY A 169 -19.42 -15.07 -36.52
N LYS A 170 -18.73 -14.40 -35.60
CA LYS A 170 -19.34 -13.63 -34.51
C LYS A 170 -19.26 -12.14 -34.82
N LYS A 171 -20.40 -11.46 -34.80
CA LYS A 171 -20.51 -10.02 -35.07
C LYS A 171 -20.55 -9.19 -33.78
N VAL A 172 -20.04 -7.96 -33.89
CA VAL A 172 -20.28 -6.93 -32.89
C VAL A 172 -21.78 -6.67 -32.77
N PRO A 173 -22.35 -6.53 -31.56
CA PRO A 173 -23.76 -6.20 -31.40
C PRO A 173 -24.14 -4.92 -32.14
N PRO A 174 -25.31 -4.86 -32.84
CA PRO A 174 -25.71 -3.70 -33.65
C PRO A 174 -25.91 -2.40 -32.85
N VAL A 175 -25.97 -2.49 -31.52
CA VAL A 175 -26.14 -1.33 -30.63
C VAL A 175 -24.83 -0.55 -30.40
N LEU A 176 -23.71 -1.11 -30.81
CA LEU A 176 -22.39 -0.51 -30.75
C LEU A 176 -21.90 -0.05 -32.12
#